data_891fc923bd877b29f38e8542bd8d92db
#
_entry.id   891fc923bd877b29f38e8542bd8d92db
#
_cell.length_a   1.000
_cell.length_b   1.000
_cell.length_c   1.000
_cell.angle_alpha   90.00
_cell.angle_beta   90.00
_cell.angle_gamma   90.00
#
_symmetry.space_group_name_H-M   'P 1'
#
loop_
_entity.id
_entity.type
_entity.pdbx_description
1 polymer ?
#
loop_
_entity_poly.entity_id
_entity_poly.type
_entity_poly.pdbx_seq_one_letter_code
_entity_poly.pdbx_strand_id
1 'polypeptide(L)'
;MERVKANKGAPGIDGVTIEDFPAHARVHWPAQRAQIEHGRYRPQPVRRVEIPKPDGGKRLLGIPTVTDRLVQQAIAQVLTPIFDPMFSDSSFGFRPGRNAHQAIRQVQAYVKDGWRIAVDIDLAKFFDTVNHDLLMNLLGRAIADHRLLALIGRYLRAGVLVGGHLEPSDIGTPQGGPLSPLLANILLNQLDCELQRRGHRFAR
;
A
#
# COMPACT_ATOMS: atom_id res chain seq x y z
N MET A 1 4.86 16.15 1.54
CA MET A 1 5.55 16.31 0.22
C MET A 1 6.96 15.72 0.23
N GLU A 2 7.78 15.89 1.26
CA GLU A 2 9.17 15.41 1.31
C GLU A 2 9.33 13.90 1.03
N ARG A 3 8.49 13.04 1.65
CA ARG A 3 8.50 11.59 1.39
C ARG A 3 8.19 11.24 -0.06
N VAL A 4 7.29 12.00 -0.72
CA VAL A 4 6.98 11.79 -2.13
C VAL A 4 8.15 12.22 -3.02
N LYS A 5 8.84 13.31 -2.68
CA LYS A 5 10.06 13.76 -3.36
C LYS A 5 11.22 12.78 -3.19
N ALA A 6 11.40 12.24 -1.98
CA ALA A 6 12.48 11.29 -1.69
C ALA A 6 12.39 10.01 -2.55
N ASN A 7 11.18 9.60 -2.94
CA ASN A 7 10.97 8.42 -3.80
C ASN A 7 11.39 8.63 -5.26
N LYS A 8 11.64 9.86 -5.73
CA LYS A 8 12.05 10.19 -7.11
C LYS A 8 11.24 9.45 -8.19
N GLY A 9 9.95 9.20 -7.91
CA GLY A 9 9.11 8.36 -8.77
C GLY A 9 8.69 9.08 -10.05
N ALA A 10 8.59 8.32 -11.15
CA ALA A 10 8.14 8.80 -12.46
C ALA A 10 6.74 9.45 -12.42
N PRO A 11 6.37 10.31 -13.39
CA PRO A 11 5.04 10.89 -13.49
C PRO A 11 3.95 9.85 -13.72
N GLY A 12 2.73 10.14 -13.24
CA GLY A 12 1.53 9.35 -13.50
C GLY A 12 1.00 9.52 -14.92
N ILE A 13 -0.31 9.32 -15.09
CA ILE A 13 -0.99 9.44 -16.39
C ILE A 13 -1.10 10.90 -16.85
N ASP A 14 -1.04 11.86 -15.92
CA ASP A 14 -1.11 13.31 -16.16
C ASP A 14 0.21 13.90 -16.65
N GLY A 15 1.30 13.13 -16.66
CA GLY A 15 2.62 13.57 -17.06
C GLY A 15 3.30 14.56 -16.09
N VAL A 16 2.64 14.93 -14.97
CA VAL A 16 3.19 15.90 -14.00
C VAL A 16 4.35 15.26 -13.25
N THR A 17 5.54 15.87 -13.37
CA THR A 17 6.73 15.42 -12.63
C THR A 17 6.73 15.92 -11.18
N ILE A 18 7.64 15.40 -10.37
CA ILE A 18 7.81 15.89 -8.99
C ILE A 18 8.31 17.34 -8.98
N GLU A 19 9.12 17.72 -9.97
CA GLU A 19 9.68 19.06 -10.17
C GLU A 19 8.59 20.07 -10.56
N ASP A 20 7.67 19.68 -11.45
CA ASP A 20 6.58 20.53 -11.93
C ASP A 20 5.42 20.62 -10.94
N PHE A 21 5.34 19.67 -10.01
CA PHE A 21 4.22 19.59 -9.07
C PHE A 21 3.97 20.86 -8.25
N PRO A 22 4.95 21.62 -7.77
CA PRO A 22 4.68 22.87 -7.03
C PRO A 22 3.89 23.89 -7.83
N ALA A 23 4.20 24.05 -9.13
CA ALA A 23 3.46 24.95 -10.03
C ALA A 23 2.04 24.41 -10.29
N HIS A 24 1.93 23.12 -10.61
CA HIS A 24 0.66 22.42 -10.79
C HIS A 24 -0.25 22.54 -9.56
N ALA A 25 0.30 22.32 -8.37
CA ALA A 25 -0.46 22.40 -7.13
C ALA A 25 -0.99 23.80 -6.82
N ARG A 26 -0.24 24.87 -7.14
CA ARG A 26 -0.73 26.25 -6.93
C ARG A 26 -2.04 26.51 -7.67
N VAL A 27 -2.22 25.92 -8.83
CA VAL A 27 -3.40 26.08 -9.66
C VAL A 27 -4.52 25.13 -9.25
N HIS A 28 -4.21 23.85 -9.06
CA HIS A 28 -5.22 22.79 -8.97
C HIS A 28 -5.57 22.38 -7.54
N TRP A 29 -4.66 22.56 -6.57
CA TRP A 29 -4.84 22.11 -5.20
C TRP A 29 -6.06 22.71 -4.49
N PRO A 30 -6.42 24.00 -4.64
CA PRO A 30 -7.62 24.54 -3.99
C PRO A 30 -8.89 23.76 -4.38
N ALA A 31 -9.07 23.46 -5.67
CA ALA A 31 -10.21 22.69 -6.15
C ALA A 31 -10.16 21.23 -5.72
N GLN A 32 -8.98 20.59 -5.79
CA GLN A 32 -8.78 19.20 -5.35
C GLN A 32 -9.03 19.06 -3.86
N ARG A 33 -8.53 19.98 -3.03
CA ARG A 33 -8.78 20.04 -1.60
C ARG A 33 -10.28 20.13 -1.30
N ALA A 34 -10.99 21.04 -1.95
CA ALA A 34 -12.45 21.16 -1.79
C ALA A 34 -13.17 19.84 -2.17
N GLN A 35 -12.74 19.16 -3.23
CA GLN A 35 -13.29 17.85 -3.59
C GLN A 35 -13.05 16.79 -2.50
N ILE A 36 -11.85 16.78 -1.89
CA ILE A 36 -11.52 15.86 -0.78
C ILE A 36 -12.41 16.16 0.43
N GLU A 37 -12.49 17.42 0.85
CA GLU A 37 -13.28 17.87 2.01
C GLU A 37 -14.78 17.55 1.85
N HIS A 38 -15.30 17.64 0.62
CA HIS A 38 -16.69 17.28 0.31
C HIS A 38 -16.88 15.79 -0.05
N GLY A 39 -15.85 14.96 0.07
CA GLY A 39 -15.93 13.54 -0.26
C GLY A 39 -16.16 13.24 -1.74
N ARG A 40 -15.85 14.16 -2.65
CA ARG A 40 -16.08 14.05 -4.11
C ARG A 40 -14.81 13.78 -4.92
N TYR A 41 -13.64 13.83 -4.30
CA TYR A 41 -12.37 13.57 -4.99
C TYR A 41 -12.37 12.18 -5.63
N ARG A 42 -11.98 12.11 -6.90
CA ARG A 42 -11.84 10.87 -7.66
C ARG A 42 -10.37 10.69 -8.02
N PRO A 43 -9.71 9.66 -7.47
CA PRO A 43 -8.35 9.31 -7.87
C PRO A 43 -8.26 9.04 -9.37
N GLN A 44 -7.13 9.39 -9.96
CA GLN A 44 -6.84 9.04 -11.34
C GLN A 44 -6.40 7.58 -11.45
N PRO A 45 -6.64 6.91 -12.57
CA PRO A 45 -6.07 5.59 -12.84
C PRO A 45 -4.54 5.61 -12.73
N VAL A 46 -3.95 4.50 -12.34
CA VAL A 46 -2.50 4.38 -12.31
C VAL A 46 -1.95 4.06 -13.70
N ARG A 47 -0.78 4.60 -14.03
CA ARG A 47 -0.06 4.26 -15.26
C ARG A 47 0.68 2.95 -15.06
N ARG A 48 0.39 1.93 -15.88
CA ARG A 48 1.11 0.65 -15.84
C ARG A 48 2.50 0.78 -16.44
N VAL A 49 3.48 0.22 -15.72
CA VAL A 49 4.85 0.03 -16.20
C VAL A 49 5.27 -1.39 -15.89
N GLU A 50 5.89 -2.05 -16.88
CA GLU A 50 6.44 -3.39 -16.72
C GLU A 50 7.93 -3.29 -16.36
N ILE A 51 8.33 -3.94 -15.27
CA ILE A 51 9.73 -4.04 -14.86
C ILE A 51 10.17 -5.49 -15.05
N PRO A 52 11.27 -5.75 -15.81
CA PRO A 52 11.82 -7.09 -15.93
C PRO A 52 12.25 -7.64 -14.57
N LYS A 53 11.95 -8.92 -14.31
CA LYS A 53 12.50 -9.65 -13.17
C LYS A 53 13.77 -10.39 -13.57
N PRO A 54 14.68 -10.68 -12.61
CA PRO A 54 15.88 -11.47 -12.89
C PRO A 54 15.60 -12.88 -13.45
N ASP A 55 14.43 -13.45 -13.13
CA ASP A 55 13.97 -14.77 -13.59
C ASP A 55 13.33 -14.76 -14.98
N GLY A 56 13.37 -13.63 -15.71
CA GLY A 56 12.76 -13.44 -17.03
C GLY A 56 11.27 -13.09 -17.00
N GLY A 57 10.65 -13.05 -15.83
CA GLY A 57 9.27 -12.59 -15.66
C GLY A 57 9.14 -11.07 -15.70
N LYS A 58 7.90 -10.56 -15.60
CA LYS A 58 7.61 -9.12 -15.52
C LYS A 58 6.91 -8.79 -14.20
N ARG A 59 7.30 -7.69 -13.56
CA ARG A 59 6.56 -7.08 -12.46
C ARG A 59 5.74 -5.91 -13.00
N LEU A 60 4.44 -5.92 -12.72
CA LEU A 60 3.54 -4.84 -13.09
C LEU A 60 3.51 -3.79 -11.99
N LEU A 61 3.95 -2.57 -12.31
CA LEU A 61 3.89 -1.42 -11.40
C LEU A 61 2.79 -0.48 -11.88
N GLY A 62 1.98 0.01 -10.92
CA GLY A 62 1.03 1.08 -11.17
C GLY A 62 1.59 2.39 -10.61
N ILE A 63 1.83 3.38 -11.45
CA ILE A 63 2.35 4.69 -11.05
C ILE A 63 1.19 5.68 -10.90
N PRO A 64 0.80 6.06 -9.66
CA PRO A 64 -0.21 7.10 -9.45
C PRO A 64 0.32 8.48 -9.82
N THR A 65 -0.57 9.44 -10.06
CA THR A 65 -0.20 10.86 -10.21
C THR A 65 0.50 11.38 -8.95
N VAL A 66 1.26 12.48 -9.08
CA VAL A 66 1.93 13.08 -7.91
C VAL A 66 0.91 13.57 -6.89
N THR A 67 -0.23 14.10 -7.35
CA THR A 67 -1.36 14.46 -6.48
C THR A 67 -1.87 13.27 -5.68
N ASP A 68 -2.14 12.15 -6.35
CA ASP A 68 -2.65 10.94 -5.70
C ASP A 68 -1.63 10.36 -4.72
N ARG A 69 -0.33 10.37 -5.07
CA ARG A 69 0.74 9.98 -4.13
C ARG A 69 0.76 10.86 -2.88
N LEU A 70 0.54 12.18 -3.03
CA LEU A 70 0.48 13.09 -1.89
C LEU A 70 -0.70 12.78 -0.98
N VAL A 71 -1.89 12.58 -1.54
CA VAL A 71 -3.10 12.25 -0.78
C VAL A 71 -2.96 10.89 -0.10
N GLN A 72 -2.50 9.86 -0.83
CA GLN A 72 -2.25 8.53 -0.27
C GLN A 72 -1.21 8.55 0.86
N GLN A 73 -0.14 9.37 0.70
CA GLN A 73 0.88 9.53 1.73
C GLN A 73 0.30 10.20 2.99
N ALA A 74 -0.59 11.20 2.83
CA ALA A 74 -1.28 11.83 3.96
C ALA A 74 -2.18 10.83 4.69
N ILE A 75 -2.97 10.05 3.95
CA ILE A 75 -3.81 8.98 4.51
C ILE A 75 -2.94 7.96 5.27
N ALA A 76 -1.85 7.49 4.68
CA ALA A 76 -0.94 6.53 5.31
C ALA A 76 -0.34 7.09 6.62
N GLN A 77 0.01 8.39 6.66
CA GLN A 77 0.55 9.03 7.87
C GLN A 77 -0.49 9.11 9.01
N VAL A 78 -1.75 9.34 8.67
CA VAL A 78 -2.85 9.40 9.66
C VAL A 78 -3.23 8.00 10.15
N LEU A 79 -3.25 7.01 9.25
CA LEU A 79 -3.68 5.65 9.59
C LEU A 79 -2.58 4.80 10.24
N THR A 80 -1.31 5.04 9.94
CA THR A 80 -0.20 4.25 10.50
C THR A 80 -0.22 4.24 12.04
N PRO A 81 -0.36 5.37 12.77
CA PRO A 81 -0.42 5.35 14.23
C PRO A 81 -1.62 4.58 14.80
N ILE A 82 -2.69 4.43 14.03
CA ILE A 82 -3.90 3.70 14.42
C ILE A 82 -3.70 2.19 14.27
N PHE A 83 -3.14 1.77 13.12
CA PHE A 83 -3.04 0.34 12.79
C PHE A 83 -1.74 -0.32 13.21
N ASP A 84 -0.61 0.41 13.20
CA ASP A 84 0.70 -0.18 13.52
C ASP A 84 0.78 -0.84 14.90
N PRO A 85 0.18 -0.28 15.99
CA PRO A 85 0.13 -0.93 17.29
C PRO A 85 -0.67 -2.24 17.34
N MET A 86 -1.55 -2.47 16.35
CA MET A 86 -2.37 -3.68 16.26
C MET A 86 -1.65 -4.83 15.52
N PHE A 87 -0.53 -4.54 14.87
CA PHE A 87 0.21 -5.54 14.10
C PHE A 87 1.09 -6.41 15.00
N SER A 88 1.19 -7.69 14.62
CA SER A 88 2.09 -8.64 15.29
C SER A 88 3.51 -8.11 15.43
N ASP A 89 4.15 -8.41 16.57
CA ASP A 89 5.58 -8.12 16.77
C ASP A 89 6.49 -8.89 15.82
N SER A 90 6.00 -9.97 15.24
CA SER A 90 6.70 -10.78 14.23
C SER A 90 6.53 -10.25 12.80
N SER A 91 5.83 -9.13 12.61
CA SER A 91 5.70 -8.42 11.33
C SER A 91 6.69 -7.27 11.26
N PHE A 92 7.61 -7.29 10.27
CA PHE A 92 8.71 -6.33 10.14
C PHE A 92 8.65 -5.50 8.85
N GLY A 93 7.91 -5.98 7.84
CA GLY A 93 7.84 -5.33 6.52
C GLY A 93 7.03 -4.03 6.52
N PHE A 94 7.58 -2.97 5.93
CA PHE A 94 6.91 -1.68 5.70
C PHE A 94 6.30 -1.02 6.96
N ARG A 95 6.94 -1.18 8.11
CA ARG A 95 6.52 -0.62 9.39
C ARG A 95 7.52 0.40 9.92
N PRO A 96 7.06 1.46 10.63
CA PRO A 96 7.95 2.40 11.30
C PRO A 96 8.87 1.69 12.32
N GLY A 97 10.17 2.00 12.29
CA GLY A 97 11.13 1.44 13.23
C GLY A 97 11.43 -0.06 13.07
N ARG A 98 10.86 -0.71 12.05
CA ARG A 98 11.09 -2.13 11.72
C ARG A 98 11.89 -2.26 10.43
N ASN A 99 12.68 -3.34 10.31
CA ASN A 99 13.48 -3.62 9.10
C ASN A 99 13.80 -5.11 8.96
N ALA A 100 14.30 -5.49 7.78
CA ALA A 100 14.64 -6.88 7.45
C ALA A 100 15.70 -7.49 8.38
N HIS A 101 16.67 -6.71 8.88
CA HIS A 101 17.69 -7.22 9.80
C HIS A 101 17.08 -7.64 11.15
N GLN A 102 16.02 -6.98 11.59
CA GLN A 102 15.29 -7.39 12.81
C GLN A 102 14.56 -8.72 12.58
N ALA A 103 13.94 -8.92 11.40
CA ALA A 103 13.32 -10.19 11.02
C ALA A 103 14.35 -11.33 11.02
N ILE A 104 15.53 -11.11 10.40
CA ILE A 104 16.61 -12.10 10.38
C ILE A 104 17.06 -12.44 11.81
N ARG A 105 17.26 -11.45 12.67
CA ARG A 105 17.63 -11.69 14.08
C ARG A 105 16.58 -12.50 14.83
N GLN A 106 15.30 -12.25 14.57
CA GLN A 106 14.21 -13.02 15.16
C GLN A 106 14.27 -14.50 14.74
N VAL A 107 14.48 -14.77 13.45
CA VAL A 107 14.64 -16.15 12.95
C VAL A 107 15.90 -16.80 13.55
N GLN A 108 17.02 -16.10 13.65
CA GLN A 108 18.21 -16.59 14.29
C GLN A 108 18.00 -16.95 15.77
N ALA A 109 17.19 -16.18 16.50
CA ALA A 109 16.81 -16.49 17.88
C ALA A 109 16.01 -17.80 17.94
N TYR A 110 15.02 -17.99 17.06
CA TYR A 110 14.27 -19.26 17.02
C TYR A 110 15.16 -20.47 16.74
N VAL A 111 16.15 -20.34 15.83
CA VAL A 111 17.10 -21.43 15.57
C VAL A 111 17.96 -21.74 16.80
N LYS A 112 18.40 -20.73 17.56
CA LYS A 112 19.13 -20.91 18.82
C LYS A 112 18.29 -21.58 19.90
N ASP A 113 16.97 -21.29 19.93
CA ASP A 113 16.01 -21.90 20.83
C ASP A 113 15.65 -23.35 20.45
N GLY A 114 16.28 -23.89 19.41
CA GLY A 114 16.15 -25.31 19.01
C GLY A 114 15.16 -25.60 17.88
N TRP A 115 14.53 -24.58 17.29
CA TRP A 115 13.67 -24.79 16.11
C TRP A 115 14.52 -25.12 14.88
N ARG A 116 14.26 -26.29 14.26
CA ARG A 116 15.10 -26.85 13.18
C ARG A 116 14.45 -26.86 11.81
N ILE A 117 13.14 -26.67 11.76
CA ILE A 117 12.37 -26.71 10.51
C ILE A 117 11.87 -25.29 10.22
N ALA A 118 12.17 -24.78 9.03
CA ALA A 118 11.61 -23.56 8.51
C ALA A 118 10.66 -23.87 7.35
N VAL A 119 9.49 -23.25 7.35
CA VAL A 119 8.54 -23.29 6.24
C VAL A 119 8.52 -21.90 5.62
N ASP A 120 8.87 -21.80 4.34
CA ASP A 120 8.78 -20.57 3.57
C ASP A 120 7.42 -20.51 2.88
N ILE A 121 6.70 -19.40 3.09
CA ILE A 121 5.36 -19.18 2.53
C ILE A 121 5.40 -17.89 1.73
N ASP A 122 5.12 -17.97 0.43
CA ASP A 122 4.92 -16.82 -0.44
C ASP A 122 3.49 -16.76 -0.98
N LEU A 123 2.92 -15.56 -1.04
CA LEU A 123 1.58 -15.32 -1.54
C LEU A 123 1.67 -14.88 -3.01
N ALA A 124 1.42 -15.80 -3.91
CA ALA A 124 1.45 -15.51 -5.35
C ALA A 124 0.50 -14.36 -5.72
N LYS A 125 1.04 -13.34 -6.39
CA LYS A 125 0.28 -12.17 -6.88
C LYS A 125 -0.57 -11.49 -5.78
N PHE A 126 -0.09 -11.44 -4.55
CA PHE A 126 -0.84 -10.93 -3.40
C PHE A 126 -1.55 -9.59 -3.70
N PHE A 127 -0.81 -8.61 -4.25
CA PHE A 127 -1.39 -7.29 -4.55
C PHE A 127 -2.48 -7.34 -5.63
N ASP A 128 -2.43 -8.30 -6.53
CA ASP A 128 -3.41 -8.43 -7.63
C ASP A 128 -4.68 -9.17 -7.18
N THR A 129 -4.65 -9.82 -6.00
CA THR A 129 -5.74 -10.68 -5.50
C THR A 129 -6.40 -10.16 -4.22
N VAL A 130 -6.03 -8.96 -3.75
CA VAL A 130 -6.63 -8.35 -2.55
C VAL A 130 -8.13 -8.19 -2.74
N ASN A 131 -8.91 -8.83 -1.87
CA ASN A 131 -10.36 -8.65 -1.84
C ASN A 131 -10.70 -7.30 -1.22
N HIS A 132 -11.34 -6.42 -2.00
CA HIS A 132 -11.68 -5.06 -1.58
C HIS A 132 -12.68 -5.05 -0.42
N ASP A 133 -13.70 -5.90 -0.44
CA ASP A 133 -14.75 -5.92 0.59
C ASP A 133 -14.19 -6.36 1.94
N LEU A 134 -13.34 -7.39 1.93
CA LEU A 134 -12.65 -7.83 3.14
C LEU A 134 -11.75 -6.73 3.71
N LEU A 135 -10.94 -6.09 2.87
CA LEU A 135 -10.07 -4.99 3.29
C LEU A 135 -10.88 -3.81 3.82
N MET A 136 -11.96 -3.41 3.13
CA MET A 136 -12.82 -2.32 3.57
C MET A 136 -13.55 -2.63 4.88
N ASN A 137 -13.94 -3.89 5.11
CA ASN A 137 -14.51 -4.34 6.39
C ASN A 137 -13.48 -4.19 7.53
N LEU A 138 -12.22 -4.62 7.30
CA LEU A 138 -11.15 -4.48 8.30
C LEU A 138 -10.86 -3.01 8.63
N LEU A 139 -10.81 -2.15 7.62
CA LEU A 139 -10.65 -0.71 7.80
C LEU A 139 -11.81 -0.09 8.59
N GLY A 140 -13.04 -0.46 8.28
CA GLY A 140 -14.25 0.05 8.92
C GLY A 140 -14.39 -0.31 10.40
N ARG A 141 -13.66 -1.31 10.89
CA ARG A 141 -13.61 -1.64 12.33
C ARG A 141 -12.84 -0.60 13.16
N ALA A 142 -11.89 0.11 12.55
CA ALA A 142 -11.03 1.09 13.21
C ALA A 142 -11.25 2.53 12.76
N ILE A 143 -11.89 2.74 11.62
CA ILE A 143 -12.12 4.06 11.02
C ILE A 143 -13.62 4.35 11.02
N ALA A 144 -14.04 5.35 11.79
CA ALA A 144 -15.42 5.81 11.84
C ALA A 144 -15.77 6.81 10.71
N ASP A 145 -14.77 7.45 10.08
CA ASP A 145 -15.00 8.43 9.01
C ASP A 145 -15.35 7.74 7.69
N HIS A 146 -16.65 7.73 7.37
CA HIS A 146 -17.16 7.16 6.13
C HIS A 146 -16.65 7.85 4.86
N ARG A 147 -16.28 9.15 4.91
CA ARG A 147 -15.71 9.87 3.77
C ARG A 147 -14.30 9.37 3.48
N LEU A 148 -13.51 9.14 4.51
CA LEU A 148 -12.17 8.55 4.38
C LEU A 148 -12.26 7.12 3.83
N LEU A 149 -13.14 6.28 4.38
CA LEU A 149 -13.38 4.92 3.86
C LEU A 149 -13.80 4.96 2.39
N ALA A 150 -14.74 5.84 2.02
CA ALA A 150 -15.17 5.99 0.63
C ALA A 150 -14.02 6.45 -0.29
N LEU A 151 -13.11 7.30 0.19
CA LEU A 151 -11.93 7.72 -0.55
C LEU A 151 -10.96 6.56 -0.76
N ILE A 152 -10.67 5.76 0.27
CA ILE A 152 -9.83 4.56 0.16
C ILE A 152 -10.45 3.58 -0.85
N GLY A 153 -11.75 3.33 -0.76
CA GLY A 153 -12.46 2.47 -1.72
C GLY A 153 -12.38 2.98 -3.16
N ARG A 154 -12.35 4.30 -3.37
CA ARG A 154 -12.12 4.88 -4.71
C ARG A 154 -10.68 4.65 -5.19
N TYR A 155 -9.68 4.73 -4.32
CA TYR A 155 -8.29 4.40 -4.66
C TYR A 155 -8.15 2.94 -5.09
N LEU A 156 -8.80 2.02 -4.40
CA LEU A 156 -8.78 0.60 -4.77
C LEU A 156 -9.39 0.36 -6.16
N ARG A 157 -10.44 1.09 -6.51
CA ARG A 157 -11.18 0.96 -7.79
C ARG A 157 -10.78 1.96 -8.88
N ALA A 158 -9.69 2.72 -8.68
CA ALA A 158 -9.30 3.77 -9.63
C ALA A 158 -8.93 3.24 -11.03
N GLY A 159 -8.63 1.94 -11.13
CA GLY A 159 -8.26 1.29 -12.39
C GLY A 159 -6.81 1.53 -12.79
N VAL A 160 -6.45 0.92 -13.89
CA VAL A 160 -5.09 0.91 -14.44
C VAL A 160 -5.14 1.31 -15.91
N LEU A 161 -4.32 2.26 -16.33
CA LEU A 161 -4.18 2.65 -17.73
C LEU A 161 -3.08 1.82 -18.41
N VAL A 162 -3.46 1.04 -19.42
CA VAL A 162 -2.58 0.14 -20.19
C VAL A 162 -2.71 0.47 -21.67
N GLY A 163 -1.64 0.91 -22.31
CA GLY A 163 -1.66 1.20 -23.76
C GLY A 163 -2.74 2.19 -24.19
N GLY A 164 -3.16 3.12 -23.32
CA GLY A 164 -4.24 4.07 -23.57
C GLY A 164 -5.65 3.57 -23.25
N HIS A 165 -5.80 2.32 -22.82
CA HIS A 165 -7.09 1.74 -22.41
C HIS A 165 -7.18 1.66 -20.88
N LEU A 166 -8.36 2.01 -20.34
CA LEU A 166 -8.65 1.91 -18.90
C LEU A 166 -9.12 0.48 -18.59
N GLU A 167 -8.34 -0.23 -17.79
CA GLU A 167 -8.74 -1.51 -17.19
C GLU A 167 -9.34 -1.25 -15.80
N PRO A 168 -10.57 -1.69 -15.51
CA PRO A 168 -11.16 -1.58 -14.19
C PRO A 168 -10.39 -2.44 -13.17
N SER A 169 -10.44 -2.06 -11.90
CA SER A 169 -9.82 -2.78 -10.80
C SER A 169 -10.90 -3.16 -9.79
N ASP A 170 -11.50 -4.33 -9.98
CA ASP A 170 -12.53 -4.87 -9.05
C ASP A 170 -11.91 -5.66 -7.90
N ILE A 171 -10.67 -6.13 -8.10
CA ILE A 171 -9.84 -6.81 -7.10
C ILE A 171 -8.41 -6.26 -7.18
N GLY A 172 -7.66 -6.47 -6.10
CA GLY A 172 -6.27 -6.06 -6.05
C GLY A 172 -6.05 -4.62 -5.61
N THR A 173 -4.82 -4.28 -5.36
CA THR A 173 -4.36 -2.92 -5.08
C THR A 173 -3.15 -2.62 -5.95
N PRO A 174 -3.11 -1.45 -6.62
CA PRO A 174 -1.98 -1.12 -7.48
C PRO A 174 -0.66 -1.15 -6.71
N GLN A 175 0.32 -1.89 -7.24
CA GLN A 175 1.68 -1.86 -6.70
C GLN A 175 2.33 -0.52 -7.06
N GLY A 176 2.78 0.24 -6.06
CA GLY A 176 3.53 1.50 -6.25
C GLY A 176 2.93 2.74 -5.59
N GLY A 177 1.73 2.65 -5.04
CA GLY A 177 1.14 3.72 -4.24
C GLY A 177 1.66 3.73 -2.79
N PRO A 178 1.83 4.92 -2.15
CA PRO A 178 2.30 5.03 -0.76
C PRO A 178 1.39 4.37 0.28
N LEU A 179 0.12 4.17 -0.03
CA LEU A 179 -0.87 3.57 0.87
C LEU A 179 -0.86 2.03 0.80
N SER A 180 -0.50 1.44 -0.33
CA SER A 180 -0.60 0.00 -0.57
C SER A 180 0.16 -0.87 0.47
N PRO A 181 1.36 -0.51 0.97
CA PRO A 181 2.03 -1.30 2.00
C PRO A 181 1.28 -1.36 3.32
N LEU A 182 0.65 -0.26 3.75
CA LEU A 182 -0.17 -0.24 4.97
C LEU A 182 -1.41 -1.12 4.79
N LEU A 183 -2.12 -0.99 3.67
CA LEU A 183 -3.30 -1.80 3.36
C LEU A 183 -2.95 -3.30 3.31
N ALA A 184 -1.80 -3.64 2.73
CA ALA A 184 -1.27 -5.01 2.73
C ALA A 184 -1.05 -5.52 4.15
N ASN A 185 -0.41 -4.74 5.02
CA ASN A 185 -0.17 -5.13 6.41
C ASN A 185 -1.48 -5.30 7.20
N ILE A 186 -2.49 -4.45 6.98
CA ILE A 186 -3.81 -4.59 7.63
C ILE A 186 -4.45 -5.95 7.26
N LEU A 187 -4.39 -6.34 5.99
CA LEU A 187 -4.94 -7.60 5.53
C LEU A 187 -4.12 -8.80 6.06
N LEU A 188 -2.80 -8.74 5.93
CA LEU A 188 -1.89 -9.82 6.34
C LEU A 188 -1.84 -10.01 7.86
N ASN A 189 -2.21 -9.00 8.65
CA ASN A 189 -2.32 -9.15 10.09
C ASN A 189 -3.34 -10.22 10.51
N GLN A 190 -4.33 -10.53 9.66
CA GLN A 190 -5.25 -11.65 9.92
C GLN A 190 -4.50 -12.99 9.93
N LEU A 191 -3.57 -13.19 8.99
CA LEU A 191 -2.69 -14.36 8.97
C LEU A 191 -1.74 -14.36 10.17
N ASP A 192 -1.14 -13.21 10.49
CA ASP A 192 -0.22 -13.08 11.63
C ASP A 192 -0.90 -13.46 12.94
N CYS A 193 -2.12 -12.95 13.18
CA CYS A 193 -2.93 -13.29 14.36
C CYS A 193 -3.26 -14.78 14.41
N GLU A 194 -3.60 -15.39 13.29
CA GLU A 194 -3.91 -16.83 13.24
C GLU A 194 -2.68 -17.70 13.51
N LEU A 195 -1.52 -17.34 12.98
CA LEU A 195 -0.26 -18.01 13.27
C LEU A 195 0.09 -17.91 14.76
N GLN A 196 -0.08 -16.73 15.38
CA GLN A 196 0.12 -16.53 16.81
C GLN A 196 -0.86 -17.36 17.64
N ARG A 197 -2.14 -17.37 17.28
CA ARG A 197 -3.17 -18.16 17.97
C ARG A 197 -2.86 -19.65 17.98
N ARG A 198 -2.25 -20.15 16.90
CA ARG A 198 -1.79 -21.57 16.80
C ARG A 198 -0.43 -21.82 17.46
N GLY A 199 0.22 -20.81 18.02
CA GLY A 199 1.51 -20.96 18.69
C GLY A 199 2.70 -21.08 17.73
N HIS A 200 2.52 -20.76 16.43
CA HIS A 200 3.62 -20.79 15.47
C HIS A 200 4.62 -19.65 15.70
N ARG A 201 5.90 -19.96 15.53
CA ARG A 201 6.97 -18.96 15.47
C ARG A 201 7.16 -18.53 14.03
N PHE A 202 7.11 -17.23 13.76
CA PHE A 202 7.24 -16.71 12.40
C PHE A 202 7.92 -15.33 12.39
N ALA A 203 8.37 -14.92 11.22
CA ALA A 203 8.81 -13.55 10.91
C ALA A 203 8.32 -13.19 9.51
N ARG A 204 7.63 -12.07 9.37
CA ARG A 204 7.07 -11.59 8.10
C ARG A 204 7.56 -10.19 7.76
#